data_aac69e1488e12db6350637ccba951f32
#
_entry.id   aac69e1488e12db6350637ccba951f32
#
_cell.length_a   1.000
_cell.length_b   1.000
_cell.length_c   1.000
_cell.angle_alpha   90.00
_cell.angle_beta   90.00
_cell.angle_gamma   90.00
#
_symmetry.space_group_name_H-M   'P 1'
#
loop_
_entity.id
_entity.type
_entity.pdbx_description
1 polymer ?
#
loop_
_entity_poly.entity_id
_entity_poly.type
_entity_poly.pdbx_seq_one_letter_code
_entity_poly.pdbx_strand_id
1 'polypeptide(L)'
;TLFPWFVMLCALLFSAGIVVFGLHNAKRESDFTSQLTLEKGAALISALEGALRTGMGYHWSDEVLSDLLNKVGEQPDIISLVITNRNGTVLMAADTRLIGTSFLPPEVLAKLDPARQVKWNTTELPGGMPVFQVYKQFSVPLGERRRHGGGHGMMRRGMGGSCGMLEESIAEGTSLVIFVEYDLTPLEEAQAADEKHMAVMFGILVFVGLVGGITLFLIQSYRRSRKLVQETTAFSSEILRTLPVGIISTDMDDRITSIN
;
A
#
# COMPACT_ATOMS: atom_id res chain seq x y z
N THR A 1 -40.19 18.28 15.90
CA THR A 1 -39.63 18.54 14.55
C THR A 1 -38.10 18.33 14.44
N LEU A 2 -37.39 18.16 15.56
CA LEU A 2 -35.90 17.99 15.60
C LEU A 2 -35.45 16.55 15.34
N PHE A 3 -36.30 15.56 15.63
CA PHE A 3 -35.91 14.12 15.60
C PHE A 3 -35.43 13.64 14.21
N PRO A 4 -36.05 13.91 13.05
CA PRO A 4 -35.56 13.43 11.76
C PRO A 4 -34.23 14.06 11.37
N TRP A 5 -34.00 15.32 11.72
CA TRP A 5 -32.74 16.00 11.49
C TRP A 5 -31.61 15.41 12.32
N PHE A 6 -31.89 15.01 13.55
CA PHE A 6 -30.94 14.35 14.43
C PHE A 6 -30.53 12.97 13.88
N VAL A 7 -31.49 12.16 13.41
CA VAL A 7 -31.19 10.85 12.79
C VAL A 7 -30.34 11.02 11.54
N MET A 8 -30.67 12.01 10.70
CA MET A 8 -29.92 12.31 9.49
C MET A 8 -28.48 12.77 9.79
N LEU A 9 -28.33 13.61 10.81
CA LEU A 9 -27.02 14.07 11.28
C LEU A 9 -26.19 12.89 11.82
N CYS A 10 -26.78 12.01 12.62
CA CYS A 10 -26.10 10.82 13.15
C CYS A 10 -25.65 9.88 12.02
N ALA A 11 -26.51 9.65 11.01
CA ALA A 11 -26.17 8.83 9.85
C ALA A 11 -24.99 9.43 9.06
N LEU A 12 -24.99 10.75 8.88
CA LEU A 12 -23.94 11.46 8.17
C LEU A 12 -22.60 11.41 8.94
N LEU A 13 -22.63 11.61 10.26
CA LEU A 13 -21.45 11.50 11.12
C LEU A 13 -20.89 10.08 11.13
N PHE A 14 -21.75 9.07 11.19
CA PHE A 14 -21.35 7.67 11.15
C PHE A 14 -20.72 7.31 9.82
N SER A 15 -21.30 7.76 8.69
CA SER A 15 -20.73 7.57 7.35
C SER A 15 -19.37 8.25 7.20
N ALA A 16 -19.23 9.47 7.68
CA ALA A 16 -17.96 10.19 7.68
C ALA A 16 -16.90 9.45 8.52
N GLY A 17 -17.27 8.93 9.68
CA GLY A 17 -16.40 8.12 10.53
C GLY A 17 -15.87 6.87 9.83
N ILE A 18 -16.72 6.16 9.09
CA ILE A 18 -16.32 4.97 8.32
C ILE A 18 -15.34 5.33 7.21
N VAL A 19 -15.56 6.45 6.49
CA VAL A 19 -14.61 6.91 5.46
C VAL A 19 -13.25 7.22 6.05
N VAL A 20 -13.23 8.00 7.13
CA VAL A 20 -11.98 8.37 7.81
C VAL A 20 -11.25 7.12 8.33
N PHE A 21 -11.99 6.18 8.92
CA PHE A 21 -11.43 4.92 9.38
C PHE A 21 -10.87 4.08 8.23
N GLY A 22 -11.59 3.97 7.11
CA GLY A 22 -11.14 3.26 5.91
C GLY A 22 -9.84 3.84 5.33
N LEU A 23 -9.78 5.16 5.16
CA LEU A 23 -8.59 5.85 4.67
C LEU A 23 -7.40 5.69 5.62
N HIS A 24 -7.64 5.76 6.93
CA HIS A 24 -6.60 5.56 7.94
C HIS A 24 -6.07 4.12 7.94
N ASN A 25 -6.96 3.15 7.80
CA ASN A 25 -6.58 1.74 7.74
C ASN A 25 -5.77 1.42 6.48
N ALA A 26 -6.17 1.93 5.31
CA ALA A 26 -5.44 1.75 4.06
C ALA A 26 -4.01 2.33 4.13
N LYS A 27 -3.86 3.52 4.70
CA LYS A 27 -2.54 4.11 4.91
C LYS A 27 -1.67 3.28 5.85
N ARG A 28 -2.24 2.81 6.96
CA ARG A 28 -1.53 1.96 7.93
C ARG A 28 -1.05 0.65 7.31
N GLU A 29 -1.85 0.05 6.45
CA GLU A 29 -1.51 -1.20 5.76
C GLU A 29 -0.36 -0.99 4.76
N SER A 30 -0.39 0.10 3.99
CA SER A 30 0.70 0.47 3.10
C SER A 30 2.01 0.71 3.86
N ASP A 31 1.96 1.45 4.97
CA ASP A 31 3.14 1.71 5.82
C ASP A 31 3.70 0.39 6.40
N PHE A 32 2.82 -0.50 6.87
CA PHE A 32 3.22 -1.81 7.41
C PHE A 32 3.88 -2.70 6.36
N THR A 33 3.31 -2.76 5.17
CA THR A 33 3.87 -3.57 4.07
C THR A 33 5.22 -3.02 3.61
N SER A 34 5.37 -1.71 3.53
CA SER A 34 6.65 -1.08 3.21
C SER A 34 7.72 -1.40 4.25
N GLN A 35 7.36 -1.40 5.54
CA GLN A 35 8.27 -1.80 6.62
C GLN A 35 8.67 -3.27 6.52
N LEU A 36 7.71 -4.16 6.28
CA LEU A 36 7.97 -5.59 6.14
C LEU A 36 8.90 -5.87 4.95
N THR A 37 8.67 -5.23 3.81
CA THR A 37 9.53 -5.35 2.63
C THR A 37 10.93 -4.80 2.90
N LEU A 38 11.04 -3.70 3.63
CA LEU A 38 12.32 -3.15 4.06
C LEU A 38 13.07 -4.11 4.97
N GLU A 39 12.41 -4.68 5.98
CA GLU A 39 13.02 -5.65 6.89
C GLU A 39 13.49 -6.91 6.14
N LYS A 40 12.68 -7.43 5.21
CA LYS A 40 13.02 -8.54 4.34
C LYS A 40 14.25 -8.23 3.48
N GLY A 41 14.25 -7.05 2.84
CA GLY A 41 15.38 -6.59 2.04
C GLY A 41 16.65 -6.38 2.87
N ALA A 42 16.52 -5.82 4.05
CA ALA A 42 17.63 -5.61 4.98
C ALA A 42 18.25 -6.93 5.46
N ALA A 43 17.40 -7.92 5.78
CA ALA A 43 17.85 -9.25 6.17
C ALA A 43 18.59 -9.94 5.02
N LEU A 44 18.05 -9.87 3.80
CA LEU A 44 18.66 -10.43 2.60
C LEU A 44 20.02 -9.78 2.30
N ILE A 45 20.09 -8.45 2.31
CA ILE A 45 21.34 -7.71 2.11
C ILE A 45 22.37 -8.08 3.18
N SER A 46 21.94 -8.21 4.44
CA SER A 46 22.85 -8.60 5.52
C SER A 46 23.37 -10.02 5.38
N ALA A 47 22.54 -10.95 4.92
CA ALA A 47 22.95 -12.33 4.61
C ALA A 47 23.93 -12.36 3.45
N LEU A 48 23.67 -11.61 2.37
CA LEU A 48 24.58 -11.50 1.22
C LEU A 48 25.91 -10.84 1.60
N GLU A 49 25.89 -9.78 2.39
CA GLU A 49 27.11 -9.15 2.90
C GLU A 49 27.93 -10.12 3.73
N GLY A 50 27.28 -10.91 4.60
CA GLY A 50 27.93 -11.95 5.38
C GLY A 50 28.56 -13.05 4.49
N ALA A 51 27.80 -13.50 3.49
CA ALA A 51 28.27 -14.50 2.53
C ALA A 51 29.46 -13.99 1.71
N LEU A 52 29.39 -12.73 1.22
CA LEU A 52 30.48 -12.09 0.49
C LEU A 52 31.75 -11.98 1.36
N ARG A 53 31.61 -11.52 2.59
CA ARG A 53 32.75 -11.39 3.53
C ARG A 53 33.38 -12.74 3.84
N THR A 54 32.59 -13.79 4.03
CA THR A 54 33.05 -15.13 4.33
C THR A 54 33.63 -15.81 3.08
N GLY A 55 32.90 -15.70 1.96
CA GLY A 55 33.31 -16.34 0.70
C GLY A 55 34.63 -15.82 0.17
N MET A 56 34.92 -14.54 0.30
CA MET A 56 36.18 -13.93 -0.07
C MET A 56 37.34 -14.41 0.81
N GLY A 57 37.08 -14.75 2.08
CA GLY A 57 38.07 -15.34 2.98
C GLY A 57 38.43 -16.78 2.61
N TYR A 58 37.53 -17.53 1.96
CA TYR A 58 37.67 -18.93 1.61
C TYR A 58 37.91 -19.21 0.11
N HIS A 59 38.12 -18.17 -0.71
CA HIS A 59 38.30 -18.31 -2.17
C HIS A 59 37.11 -19.02 -2.83
N TRP A 60 35.90 -18.52 -2.56
CA TRP A 60 34.72 -19.01 -3.28
C TRP A 60 34.93 -18.79 -4.78
N SER A 61 34.60 -19.83 -5.55
CA SER A 61 34.63 -19.70 -7.00
C SER A 61 33.48 -18.77 -7.42
N ASP A 62 33.67 -18.05 -8.52
CA ASP A 62 32.67 -17.21 -9.19
C ASP A 62 31.34 -17.94 -9.34
N GLU A 63 31.41 -19.24 -9.62
CA GLU A 63 30.25 -20.10 -9.78
C GLU A 63 29.35 -20.17 -8.54
N VAL A 64 29.95 -20.32 -7.34
CA VAL A 64 29.21 -20.44 -6.09
C VAL A 64 28.47 -19.14 -5.76
N LEU A 65 29.13 -18.01 -5.98
CA LEU A 65 28.52 -16.69 -5.70
C LEU A 65 27.44 -16.33 -6.73
N SER A 66 27.69 -16.66 -8.00
CA SER A 66 26.70 -16.48 -9.07
C SER A 66 25.49 -17.39 -8.84
N ASP A 67 25.70 -18.66 -8.46
CA ASP A 67 24.61 -19.58 -8.15
C ASP A 67 23.77 -19.11 -6.94
N LEU A 68 24.44 -18.57 -5.92
CA LEU A 68 23.75 -17.96 -4.78
C LEU A 68 22.86 -16.77 -5.21
N LEU A 69 23.40 -15.86 -6.01
CA LEU A 69 22.65 -14.69 -6.49
C LEU A 69 21.49 -15.10 -7.38
N ASN A 70 21.69 -16.08 -8.26
CA ASN A 70 20.64 -16.65 -9.10
C ASN A 70 19.51 -17.26 -8.26
N LYS A 71 19.84 -18.12 -7.29
CA LYS A 71 18.83 -18.74 -6.41
C LYS A 71 18.04 -17.72 -5.59
N VAL A 72 18.70 -16.66 -5.16
CA VAL A 72 18.02 -15.57 -4.46
C VAL A 72 17.14 -14.77 -5.42
N GLY A 73 17.63 -14.51 -6.63
CA GLY A 73 16.89 -13.79 -7.67
C GLY A 73 15.70 -14.57 -8.25
N GLU A 74 15.64 -15.90 -8.07
CA GLU A 74 14.50 -16.74 -8.46
C GLU A 74 13.27 -16.56 -7.53
N GLN A 75 13.39 -15.82 -6.42
CA GLN A 75 12.24 -15.53 -5.56
C GLN A 75 11.22 -14.70 -6.33
N PRO A 76 9.94 -15.06 -6.27
CA PRO A 76 8.91 -14.48 -7.16
C PRO A 76 8.65 -12.99 -6.95
N ASP A 77 9.07 -12.45 -5.82
CA ASP A 77 8.92 -11.06 -5.46
C ASP A 77 10.19 -10.21 -5.71
N ILE A 78 11.29 -10.84 -6.14
CA ILE A 78 12.53 -10.14 -6.49
C ILE A 78 12.61 -9.96 -8.01
N ILE A 79 12.63 -8.71 -8.45
CA ILE A 79 12.81 -8.35 -9.87
C ILE A 79 14.28 -8.35 -10.23
N SER A 80 15.10 -7.75 -9.36
CA SER A 80 16.51 -7.55 -9.62
C SER A 80 17.33 -7.63 -8.34
N LEU A 81 18.47 -8.29 -8.44
CA LEU A 81 19.48 -8.34 -7.39
C LEU A 81 20.83 -8.06 -8.04
N VAL A 82 21.42 -6.93 -7.69
CA VAL A 82 22.67 -6.47 -8.29
C VAL A 82 23.66 -5.98 -7.23
N ILE A 83 24.94 -6.18 -7.52
CA ILE A 83 26.05 -5.63 -6.76
C ILE A 83 26.82 -4.70 -7.68
N THR A 84 26.93 -3.44 -7.30
CA THR A 84 27.62 -2.42 -8.08
C THR A 84 28.86 -1.90 -7.36
N ASN A 85 29.75 -1.32 -8.12
CA ASN A 85 30.79 -0.44 -7.57
C ASN A 85 30.22 0.95 -7.27
N ARG A 86 31.05 1.84 -6.72
CA ARG A 86 30.65 3.22 -6.41
C ARG A 86 30.27 4.06 -7.64
N ASN A 87 30.71 3.64 -8.83
CA ASN A 87 30.41 4.32 -10.08
C ASN A 87 29.09 3.83 -10.72
N GLY A 88 28.41 2.86 -10.09
CA GLY A 88 27.16 2.29 -10.60
C GLY A 88 27.33 1.17 -11.61
N THR A 89 28.56 0.73 -11.89
CA THR A 89 28.79 -0.39 -12.77
C THR A 89 28.42 -1.68 -12.04
N VAL A 90 27.63 -2.53 -12.66
CA VAL A 90 27.21 -3.82 -12.15
C VAL A 90 28.42 -4.78 -12.21
N LEU A 91 28.84 -5.24 -11.05
CA LEU A 91 29.93 -6.22 -10.91
C LEU A 91 29.37 -7.64 -10.92
N MET A 92 28.22 -7.83 -10.26
CA MET A 92 27.51 -9.10 -10.19
C MET A 92 26.02 -8.87 -10.18
N ALA A 93 25.25 -9.78 -10.75
CA ALA A 93 23.80 -9.74 -10.77
C ALA A 93 23.20 -11.15 -10.83
N ALA A 94 21.97 -11.31 -10.37
CA ALA A 94 21.18 -12.52 -10.62
C ALA A 94 20.95 -12.70 -12.13
N ASP A 95 20.64 -11.63 -12.85
CA ASP A 95 20.64 -11.64 -14.31
C ASP A 95 22.03 -11.27 -14.85
N THR A 96 22.73 -12.24 -15.37
CA THR A 96 24.11 -12.09 -15.89
C THR A 96 24.21 -11.07 -17.04
N ARG A 97 23.10 -10.77 -17.73
CA ARG A 97 23.06 -9.77 -18.82
C ARG A 97 23.32 -8.35 -18.33
N LEU A 98 23.09 -8.09 -17.04
CA LEU A 98 23.30 -6.78 -16.45
C LEU A 98 24.77 -6.53 -16.07
N ILE A 99 25.62 -7.54 -16.04
CA ILE A 99 27.02 -7.41 -15.63
C ILE A 99 27.78 -6.49 -16.59
N GLY A 100 28.51 -5.54 -16.04
CA GLY A 100 29.26 -4.52 -16.79
C GLY A 100 28.41 -3.33 -17.26
N THR A 101 27.08 -3.37 -17.10
CA THR A 101 26.22 -2.24 -17.44
C THR A 101 26.20 -1.21 -16.32
N SER A 102 25.72 0.01 -16.61
CA SER A 102 25.44 1.03 -15.59
C SER A 102 24.04 0.82 -15.03
N PHE A 103 23.93 0.56 -13.75
CA PHE A 103 22.65 0.32 -13.08
C PHE A 103 21.99 1.62 -12.63
N LEU A 104 22.79 2.55 -12.08
CA LEU A 104 22.32 3.86 -11.64
C LEU A 104 23.29 4.95 -12.05
N PRO A 105 22.78 6.17 -12.34
CA PRO A 105 23.63 7.32 -12.60
C PRO A 105 24.56 7.61 -11.41
N PRO A 106 25.81 8.00 -11.63
CA PRO A 106 26.76 8.31 -10.58
C PRO A 106 26.28 9.41 -9.60
N GLU A 107 25.42 10.30 -10.10
CA GLU A 107 24.82 11.39 -9.32
C GLU A 107 23.87 10.88 -8.22
N VAL A 108 23.17 9.77 -8.47
CA VAL A 108 22.30 9.13 -7.48
C VAL A 108 23.15 8.40 -6.45
N LEU A 109 24.22 7.73 -6.90
CA LEU A 109 25.15 7.01 -6.04
C LEU A 109 25.97 7.95 -5.14
N ALA A 110 26.32 9.15 -5.63
CA ALA A 110 27.00 10.16 -4.85
C ALA A 110 26.17 10.69 -3.66
N LYS A 111 24.85 10.58 -3.74
CA LYS A 111 23.91 10.92 -2.65
C LYS A 111 23.72 9.78 -1.64
N LEU A 112 24.27 8.60 -1.92
CA LEU A 112 24.25 7.49 -0.99
C LEU A 112 25.16 7.83 0.20
N ASP A 113 24.54 7.97 1.36
CA ASP A 113 25.24 8.27 2.61
C ASP A 113 26.17 7.11 2.97
N PRO A 114 27.45 7.37 3.26
CA PRO A 114 28.42 6.33 3.64
C PRO A 114 28.12 5.64 4.98
N ALA A 115 27.01 5.99 5.64
CA ALA A 115 26.65 5.53 6.98
C ALA A 115 26.34 4.03 7.10
N ARG A 116 26.56 3.21 6.08
CA ARG A 116 26.37 1.74 6.10
C ARG A 116 24.96 1.29 6.55
N GLN A 117 23.99 2.17 6.55
CA GLN A 117 22.60 1.84 6.88
C GLN A 117 21.86 1.35 5.65
N VAL A 118 20.92 0.45 5.85
CA VAL A 118 19.99 0.03 4.80
C VAL A 118 19.06 1.20 4.53
N LYS A 119 18.93 1.54 3.26
CA LYS A 119 18.01 2.56 2.77
C LYS A 119 17.08 1.97 1.74
N TRP A 120 16.00 2.64 1.50
CA TRP A 120 15.02 2.25 0.50
C TRP A 120 14.52 3.44 -0.28
N ASN A 121 14.02 3.18 -1.46
CA ASN A 121 13.35 4.13 -2.32
C ASN A 121 12.30 3.39 -3.16
N THR A 122 11.24 4.08 -3.52
CA THR A 122 10.29 3.59 -4.53
C THR A 122 10.61 4.29 -5.84
N THR A 123 10.76 3.52 -6.91
CA THR A 123 11.05 4.01 -8.25
C THR A 123 10.23 3.23 -9.26
N GLU A 124 10.17 3.74 -10.49
CA GLU A 124 9.51 3.05 -11.60
C GLU A 124 10.57 2.57 -12.59
N LEU A 125 10.47 1.31 -12.98
CA LEU A 125 11.27 0.75 -14.08
C LEU A 125 10.80 1.29 -15.44
N PRO A 126 11.67 1.25 -16.47
CA PRO A 126 11.25 1.51 -17.83
C PRO A 126 10.09 0.59 -18.22
N GLY A 127 8.89 1.15 -18.39
CA GLY A 127 7.64 0.41 -18.59
C GLY A 127 6.56 0.72 -17.57
N GLY A 128 6.86 1.58 -16.55
CA GLY A 128 5.87 2.02 -15.56
C GLY A 128 5.62 1.01 -14.44
N MET A 129 6.47 -0.01 -14.29
CA MET A 129 6.36 -0.97 -13.20
C MET A 129 6.91 -0.37 -11.90
N PRO A 130 6.09 -0.25 -10.84
CA PRO A 130 6.54 0.26 -9.56
C PRO A 130 7.40 -0.77 -8.85
N VAL A 131 8.57 -0.34 -8.36
CA VAL A 131 9.50 -1.20 -7.63
C VAL A 131 9.90 -0.58 -6.30
N PHE A 132 10.04 -1.44 -5.31
CA PHE A 132 10.61 -1.10 -4.01
C PHE A 132 12.07 -1.49 -3.99
N GLN A 133 12.95 -0.50 -4.06
CA GLN A 133 14.39 -0.69 -4.11
C GLN A 133 14.99 -0.55 -2.71
N VAL A 134 15.61 -1.61 -2.21
CA VAL A 134 16.36 -1.62 -0.95
C VAL A 134 17.84 -1.71 -1.28
N TYR A 135 18.65 -0.88 -0.65
CA TYR A 135 20.07 -0.84 -0.92
C TYR A 135 20.91 -0.55 0.31
N LYS A 136 22.16 -1.03 0.28
CA LYS A 136 23.14 -0.80 1.33
C LYS A 136 24.54 -0.72 0.73
N GLN A 137 25.28 0.29 1.17
CA GLN A 137 26.69 0.38 0.88
C GLN A 137 27.49 -0.42 1.91
N PHE A 138 28.46 -1.20 1.47
CA PHE A 138 29.35 -1.94 2.34
C PHE A 138 30.79 -1.90 1.79
N SER A 139 31.76 -2.08 2.68
CA SER A 139 33.15 -2.24 2.30
C SER A 139 33.59 -3.63 2.74
N VAL A 140 34.26 -4.34 1.85
CA VAL A 140 34.90 -5.58 2.20
C VAL A 140 36.25 -5.23 2.85
N PRO A 141 36.51 -5.61 4.12
CA PRO A 141 37.80 -5.39 4.69
C PRO A 141 38.81 -6.19 3.85
N LEU A 142 39.78 -5.51 3.31
CA LEU A 142 40.96 -6.16 2.72
C LEU A 142 41.53 -7.04 3.83
N GLY A 143 41.31 -8.37 3.77
CA GLY A 143 41.95 -9.30 4.67
C GLY A 143 43.43 -9.01 4.59
N GLU A 144 44.08 -8.83 5.76
CA GLU A 144 45.52 -8.77 5.81
C GLU A 144 46.06 -9.96 5.03
N ARG A 145 46.45 -9.72 3.76
CA ARG A 145 47.23 -10.68 3.02
C ARG A 145 48.44 -10.93 3.90
N ARG A 146 48.37 -12.00 4.70
CA ARG A 146 49.55 -12.53 5.36
C ARG A 146 50.60 -12.69 4.25
N ARG A 147 51.61 -11.81 4.27
CA ARG A 147 52.84 -11.93 3.51
C ARG A 147 53.51 -13.21 3.94
N HIS A 148 53.00 -14.35 3.54
CA HIS A 148 53.75 -15.60 3.57
C HIS A 148 54.35 -15.79 2.18
N GLY A 149 55.65 -15.71 2.23
CA GLY A 149 56.62 -15.68 1.21
C GLY A 149 56.44 -16.60 0.01
N GLY A 150 56.98 -16.11 -1.09
CA GLY A 150 57.77 -16.80 -2.08
C GLY A 150 57.13 -18.02 -2.73
N GLY A 151 56.64 -17.86 -3.94
CA GLY A 151 56.30 -19.00 -4.77
C GLY A 151 55.78 -18.58 -6.13
N HIS A 152 56.71 -18.48 -7.08
CA HIS A 152 56.57 -18.62 -8.53
C HIS A 152 55.24 -18.14 -9.17
N GLY A 153 55.33 -16.99 -9.83
CA GLY A 153 54.38 -16.52 -10.82
C GLY A 153 54.22 -17.53 -11.97
N MET A 154 53.07 -18.19 -12.03
CA MET A 154 52.53 -18.66 -13.29
C MET A 154 51.42 -17.69 -13.69
N MET A 155 51.70 -16.92 -14.74
CA MET A 155 50.72 -16.15 -15.51
C MET A 155 49.55 -17.06 -15.85
N ARG A 156 48.45 -16.95 -15.12
CA ARG A 156 47.13 -17.38 -15.59
C ARG A 156 46.50 -16.23 -16.34
N ARG A 157 46.96 -16.05 -17.57
CA ARG A 157 46.30 -15.26 -18.58
C ARG A 157 45.13 -16.08 -19.10
N GLY A 158 43.89 -15.67 -18.87
CA GLY A 158 42.75 -16.19 -19.59
C GLY A 158 41.66 -16.72 -18.68
N MET A 159 40.75 -15.89 -18.36
CA MET A 159 39.31 -16.04 -18.47
C MET A 159 38.70 -14.78 -17.81
N GLY A 160 38.29 -13.87 -18.68
CA GLY A 160 37.54 -12.68 -18.25
C GLY A 160 36.14 -13.12 -17.77
N GLY A 161 36.05 -13.51 -16.51
CA GLY A 161 34.78 -13.73 -15.83
C GLY A 161 34.44 -12.52 -14.95
N SER A 162 33.18 -12.37 -14.60
CA SER A 162 32.64 -11.27 -13.82
C SER A 162 33.33 -11.02 -12.47
N CYS A 163 34.01 -12.03 -11.92
CA CYS A 163 34.75 -11.89 -10.66
C CYS A 163 36.08 -11.15 -10.79
N GLY A 164 36.68 -11.10 -11.95
CA GLY A 164 37.85 -10.24 -12.17
C GLY A 164 37.55 -8.78 -11.83
N MET A 165 36.39 -8.29 -12.18
CA MET A 165 35.95 -6.94 -11.87
C MET A 165 35.63 -6.75 -10.38
N LEU A 166 35.05 -7.77 -9.73
CA LEU A 166 34.77 -7.72 -8.30
C LEU A 166 36.07 -7.76 -7.48
N GLU A 167 37.00 -8.67 -7.80
CA GLU A 167 38.29 -8.74 -7.14
C GLU A 167 39.13 -7.47 -7.33
N GLU A 168 39.10 -6.88 -8.53
CA GLU A 168 39.80 -5.64 -8.83
C GLU A 168 39.20 -4.48 -8.02
N SER A 169 37.85 -4.35 -8.00
CA SER A 169 37.18 -3.31 -7.21
C SER A 169 37.45 -3.46 -5.70
N ILE A 170 37.54 -4.68 -5.19
CA ILE A 170 37.87 -4.94 -3.79
C ILE A 170 39.36 -4.67 -3.51
N ALA A 171 40.25 -5.03 -4.42
CA ALA A 171 41.68 -4.75 -4.27
C ALA A 171 41.97 -3.26 -4.23
N GLU A 172 41.18 -2.47 -4.92
CA GLU A 172 41.21 -0.98 -4.88
C GLU A 172 40.60 -0.39 -3.61
N GLY A 173 40.05 -1.20 -2.72
CA GLY A 173 39.35 -0.71 -1.52
C GLY A 173 38.05 0.02 -1.81
N THR A 174 37.48 -0.22 -2.99
CA THR A 174 36.24 0.43 -3.45
C THR A 174 35.06 -0.06 -2.64
N SER A 175 34.22 0.82 -2.18
CA SER A 175 32.99 0.44 -1.53
C SER A 175 31.98 -0.09 -2.56
N LEU A 176 31.32 -1.19 -2.21
CA LEU A 176 30.32 -1.88 -3.00
C LEU A 176 28.92 -1.48 -2.52
N VAL A 177 27.95 -1.57 -3.41
CA VAL A 177 26.53 -1.34 -3.09
C VAL A 177 25.72 -2.54 -3.55
N ILE A 178 24.94 -3.11 -2.63
CA ILE A 178 23.97 -4.16 -2.96
C ILE A 178 22.62 -3.47 -3.15
N PHE A 179 21.93 -3.79 -4.26
CA PHE A 179 20.57 -3.40 -4.56
C PHE A 179 19.69 -4.64 -4.67
N VAL A 180 18.52 -4.57 -4.05
CA VAL A 180 17.46 -5.57 -4.18
C VAL A 180 16.20 -4.82 -4.58
N GLU A 181 15.59 -5.21 -5.68
CA GLU A 181 14.36 -4.63 -6.19
C GLU A 181 13.23 -5.63 -6.05
N TYR A 182 12.16 -5.19 -5.39
CA TYR A 182 10.95 -5.98 -5.18
C TYR A 182 9.82 -5.47 -6.05
N ASP A 183 9.03 -6.39 -6.59
CA ASP A 183 7.82 -6.08 -7.35
C ASP A 183 6.72 -5.55 -6.41
N LEU A 184 6.25 -4.32 -6.68
CA LEU A 184 5.12 -3.73 -5.98
C LEU A 184 3.79 -3.97 -6.70
N THR A 185 3.81 -4.49 -7.93
CA THR A 185 2.59 -4.68 -8.75
C THR A 185 1.52 -5.51 -8.02
N PRO A 186 1.85 -6.67 -7.40
CA PRO A 186 0.85 -7.46 -6.68
C PRO A 186 0.25 -6.72 -5.49
N LEU A 187 1.05 -5.85 -4.85
CA LEU A 187 0.60 -5.05 -3.73
C LEU A 187 -0.34 -3.94 -4.18
N GLU A 188 0.00 -3.24 -5.25
CA GLU A 188 -0.84 -2.17 -5.81
C GLU A 188 -2.17 -2.74 -6.35
N GLU A 189 -2.14 -3.90 -6.98
CA GLU A 189 -3.36 -4.59 -7.42
C GLU A 189 -4.26 -4.99 -6.25
N ALA A 190 -3.68 -5.53 -5.17
CA ALA A 190 -4.42 -5.85 -3.96
C ALA A 190 -5.02 -4.62 -3.31
N GLN A 191 -4.26 -3.52 -3.19
CA GLN A 191 -4.75 -2.25 -2.66
C GLN A 191 -5.87 -1.67 -3.52
N ALA A 192 -5.74 -1.70 -4.85
CA ALA A 192 -6.78 -1.23 -5.76
C ALA A 192 -8.07 -2.07 -5.68
N ALA A 193 -7.96 -3.38 -5.43
CA ALA A 193 -9.10 -4.25 -5.20
C ALA A 193 -9.82 -3.92 -3.88
N ASP A 194 -9.08 -3.69 -2.81
CA ASP A 194 -9.61 -3.30 -1.50
C ASP A 194 -10.27 -1.93 -1.53
N GLU A 195 -9.69 -0.96 -2.24
CA GLU A 195 -10.28 0.36 -2.44
C GLU A 195 -11.63 0.28 -3.14
N LYS A 196 -11.75 -0.55 -4.19
CA LYS A 196 -13.03 -0.81 -4.87
C LYS A 196 -14.04 -1.46 -3.93
N HIS A 197 -13.64 -2.45 -3.15
CA HIS A 197 -14.52 -3.08 -2.16
C HIS A 197 -15.00 -2.10 -1.11
N MET A 198 -14.13 -1.25 -0.58
CA MET A 198 -14.49 -0.20 0.36
C MET A 198 -15.47 0.81 -0.26
N ALA A 199 -15.24 1.23 -1.50
CA ALA A 199 -16.13 2.15 -2.21
C ALA A 199 -17.54 1.54 -2.39
N VAL A 200 -17.63 0.26 -2.75
CA VAL A 200 -18.91 -0.45 -2.88
C VAL A 200 -19.62 -0.58 -1.53
N MET A 201 -18.91 -0.99 -0.49
CA MET A 201 -19.47 -1.10 0.87
C MET A 201 -19.99 0.24 1.36
N PHE A 202 -19.24 1.31 1.13
CA PHE A 202 -19.66 2.67 1.46
C PHE A 202 -20.90 3.09 0.68
N GLY A 203 -20.95 2.81 -0.63
CA GLY A 203 -22.13 3.06 -1.46
C GLY A 203 -23.38 2.36 -0.94
N ILE A 204 -23.28 1.08 -0.55
CA ILE A 204 -24.37 0.32 0.04
C ILE A 204 -24.83 0.94 1.36
N LEU A 205 -23.90 1.34 2.22
CA LEU A 205 -24.21 1.93 3.53
C LEU A 205 -24.94 3.27 3.38
N VAL A 206 -24.48 4.13 2.47
CA VAL A 206 -25.15 5.42 2.15
C VAL A 206 -26.54 5.16 1.59
N PHE A 207 -26.70 4.19 0.69
CA PHE A 207 -27.98 3.82 0.12
C PHE A 207 -28.98 3.34 1.20
N VAL A 208 -28.55 2.43 2.08
CA VAL A 208 -29.38 1.96 3.19
C VAL A 208 -29.76 3.10 4.14
N GLY A 209 -28.81 4.00 4.44
CA GLY A 209 -29.06 5.18 5.26
C GLY A 209 -30.10 6.13 4.65
N LEU A 210 -30.00 6.39 3.33
CA LEU A 210 -30.97 7.19 2.60
C LEU A 210 -32.36 6.58 2.59
N VAL A 211 -32.48 5.28 2.25
CA VAL A 211 -33.77 4.58 2.23
C VAL A 211 -34.39 4.57 3.62
N GLY A 212 -33.61 4.29 4.66
CA GLY A 212 -34.07 4.36 6.05
C GLY A 212 -34.54 5.76 6.45
N GLY A 213 -33.77 6.79 6.11
CA GLY A 213 -34.12 8.18 6.37
C GLY A 213 -35.43 8.61 5.67
N ILE A 214 -35.58 8.27 4.39
CA ILE A 214 -36.81 8.56 3.62
C ILE A 214 -37.99 7.83 4.22
N THR A 215 -37.83 6.55 4.58
CA THR A 215 -38.91 5.75 5.19
C THR A 215 -39.37 6.37 6.51
N LEU A 216 -38.43 6.74 7.39
CA LEU A 216 -38.76 7.41 8.66
C LEU A 216 -39.44 8.75 8.43
N PHE A 217 -39.00 9.53 7.47
CA PHE A 217 -39.62 10.81 7.12
C PHE A 217 -41.06 10.62 6.63
N LEU A 218 -41.30 9.64 5.77
CA LEU A 218 -42.67 9.34 5.28
C LEU A 218 -43.59 8.89 6.40
N ILE A 219 -43.11 8.00 7.31
CA ILE A 219 -43.90 7.57 8.47
C ILE A 219 -44.26 8.75 9.37
N GLN A 220 -43.34 9.66 9.64
CA GLN A 220 -43.57 10.81 10.47
C GLN A 220 -44.56 11.81 9.81
N SER A 221 -44.37 12.06 8.51
CA SER A 221 -45.25 12.91 7.72
C SER A 221 -46.70 12.37 7.73
N TYR A 222 -46.85 11.05 7.52
CA TYR A 222 -48.14 10.40 7.57
C TYR A 222 -48.82 10.46 8.94
N ARG A 223 -48.07 10.25 10.03
CA ARG A 223 -48.56 10.38 11.40
C ARG A 223 -48.98 11.81 11.72
N ARG A 224 -48.24 12.80 11.24
CA ARG A 224 -48.57 14.23 11.44
C ARG A 224 -49.85 14.63 10.69
N SER A 225 -49.99 14.18 9.45
CA SER A 225 -51.17 14.41 8.63
C SER A 225 -52.43 13.82 9.29
N ARG A 226 -52.35 12.59 9.80
CA ARG A 226 -53.47 11.96 10.52
C ARG A 226 -53.89 12.70 11.77
N LYS A 227 -52.97 13.22 12.57
CA LYS A 227 -53.31 14.04 13.76
C LYS A 227 -54.02 15.30 13.38
N LEU A 228 -53.57 16.01 12.35
CA LEU A 228 -54.25 17.24 11.87
C LEU A 228 -55.67 16.96 11.42
N VAL A 229 -55.88 15.86 10.68
CA VAL A 229 -57.24 15.47 10.25
C VAL A 229 -58.13 15.14 11.46
N GLN A 230 -57.62 14.43 12.46
CA GLN A 230 -58.39 14.10 13.67
C GLN A 230 -58.74 15.36 14.50
N GLU A 231 -57.80 16.28 14.65
CA GLU A 231 -58.05 17.53 15.38
C GLU A 231 -59.08 18.39 14.66
N THR A 232 -59.03 18.45 13.32
CA THR A 232 -60.01 19.23 12.53
C THR A 232 -61.40 18.61 12.58
N THR A 233 -61.50 17.27 12.51
CA THR A 233 -62.81 16.60 12.62
C THR A 233 -63.39 16.69 14.03
N ALA A 234 -62.55 16.56 15.09
CA ALA A 234 -62.97 16.75 16.47
C ALA A 234 -63.47 18.18 16.71
N PHE A 235 -62.74 19.19 16.23
CA PHE A 235 -63.12 20.59 16.34
C PHE A 235 -64.44 20.89 15.60
N SER A 236 -64.60 20.37 14.36
CA SER A 236 -65.84 20.52 13.62
C SER A 236 -67.02 19.87 14.35
N SER A 237 -66.88 18.70 14.92
CA SER A 237 -67.93 18.00 15.66
C SER A 237 -68.30 18.72 16.94
N GLU A 238 -67.34 19.34 17.67
CA GLU A 238 -67.55 20.10 18.87
C GLU A 238 -68.34 21.40 18.58
N ILE A 239 -67.97 22.13 17.49
CA ILE A 239 -68.72 23.31 17.05
C ILE A 239 -70.12 22.92 16.69
N LEU A 240 -70.36 21.89 15.91
CA LEU A 240 -71.66 21.42 15.53
C LEU A 240 -72.53 21.07 16.74
N ARG A 241 -71.91 20.50 17.79
CA ARG A 241 -72.60 20.08 19.00
C ARG A 241 -72.97 21.25 19.96
N THR A 242 -72.19 22.32 19.92
CA THR A 242 -72.43 23.55 20.80
C THR A 242 -73.26 24.57 20.16
N LEU A 243 -73.60 24.51 18.87
CA LEU A 243 -74.51 25.47 18.22
C LEU A 243 -75.94 25.30 18.73
N PRO A 244 -76.58 26.42 19.12
CA PRO A 244 -77.98 26.40 19.64
C PRO A 244 -79.06 26.25 18.51
N VAL A 245 -78.63 25.83 17.34
CA VAL A 245 -79.49 25.65 16.16
C VAL A 245 -79.34 24.19 15.69
N GLY A 246 -80.47 23.51 15.46
CA GLY A 246 -80.52 22.21 14.89
C GLY A 246 -80.00 22.19 13.45
N ILE A 247 -78.93 21.44 13.16
CA ILE A 247 -78.34 21.31 11.85
C ILE A 247 -78.56 19.90 11.38
N ILE A 248 -79.08 19.73 10.18
CA ILE A 248 -79.21 18.43 9.47
C ILE A 248 -78.34 18.52 8.24
N SER A 249 -77.39 17.61 8.11
CA SER A 249 -76.56 17.46 6.89
C SER A 249 -77.04 16.25 6.08
N THR A 250 -77.15 16.47 4.78
CA THR A 250 -77.47 15.37 3.80
C THR A 250 -76.32 15.17 2.82
N ASP A 251 -76.19 13.96 2.29
CA ASP A 251 -75.31 13.66 1.18
C ASP A 251 -75.94 14.08 -0.16
N MET A 252 -75.24 13.77 -1.29
CA MET A 252 -75.72 14.09 -2.62
C MET A 252 -76.95 13.27 -3.03
N ASP A 253 -77.27 12.22 -2.30
CA ASP A 253 -78.42 11.35 -2.50
C ASP A 253 -79.60 11.70 -1.54
N ASP A 254 -79.58 12.88 -0.97
CA ASP A 254 -80.60 13.42 0.00
C ASP A 254 -80.74 12.56 1.28
N ARG A 255 -79.74 11.76 1.63
CA ARG A 255 -79.74 10.96 2.86
C ARG A 255 -79.13 11.79 4.01
N ILE A 256 -79.80 11.77 5.12
CA ILE A 256 -79.33 12.45 6.33
C ILE A 256 -78.03 11.73 6.80
N THR A 257 -76.90 12.47 6.84
CA THR A 257 -75.62 11.98 7.26
C THR A 257 -75.29 12.37 8.69
N SER A 258 -75.86 13.47 9.23
CA SER A 258 -75.65 13.88 10.60
C SER A 258 -76.75 14.81 11.06
N ILE A 259 -77.13 14.70 12.32
CA ILE A 259 -78.01 15.61 13.06
C ILE A 259 -77.32 15.97 14.36
N ASN A 260 -77.31 17.24 14.74
CA ASN A 260 -76.82 17.65 16.06
C ASN A 260 -77.93 17.71 17.11
#